data_00d9b5455ea5751a6cc8a1340ea296f1
#
_entry.id   00d9b5455ea5751a6cc8a1340ea296f1
#
_cell.length_a   1.000
_cell.length_b   1.000
_cell.length_c   1.000
_cell.angle_alpha   90.00
_cell.angle_beta   90.00
_cell.angle_gamma   90.00
#
_symmetry.space_group_name_H-M   'P 1'
#
loop_
_entity.id
_entity.type
_entity.pdbx_description
1 polymer ?
#
loop_
_entity_poly.entity_id
_entity_poly.type
_entity_poly.pdbx_seq_one_letter_code
_entity_poly.pdbx_strand_id
1 'polypeptide(L)'
;MSGSQGPRGTIGATTTMNNKVNIEGTILFEQPLLRVPHETLRKHFRNSQKHIEREFGAIQSASAELAKPRLGDRDPIETAKVLDGVIARVEGLKKRLLDIQTNHVTPSQTAFKQRLEHLLLLENAGTTDQPDYIRWTDTRTDRWVVDWALRNSRDETALTLAREKGLELLVDTELFAEIRKVEDALREQKCANSLEFELRLQEYIEIVQQGKTAEAMAYLKKHLISWYDTHPQQCKQAAALLVCPPSMGMLTYKELYDPQRWSYLIRTFRHAVYALYNIPTTSLLALGLSAGLTSLKLPACYDPAQRNVDCPVCDTDGLGVLAKEVPWSHHINSVIVCRITGKIMDGDNPPLCLPNGQVYSQKALEEQAARNNGQVTCPKTGDVFSFQQTKKMFIS
;
A
#
# COMPACT_ATOMS: atom_id res chain seq x y z
N MET A 1 34.81 -19.15 -62.29
CA MET A 1 35.41 -18.75 -61.03
C MET A 1 34.25 -18.70 -59.98
N SER A 2 34.22 -19.71 -59.21
CA SER A 2 33.17 -20.06 -58.28
C SER A 2 33.31 -19.31 -56.99
N GLY A 3 32.25 -18.56 -56.63
CA GLY A 3 32.07 -17.92 -55.32
C GLY A 3 31.13 -18.76 -54.46
N SER A 4 31.68 -19.38 -53.44
CA SER A 4 30.96 -20.18 -52.46
C SER A 4 30.16 -19.26 -51.52
N GLN A 5 28.84 -19.40 -51.54
CA GLN A 5 27.95 -18.83 -50.54
C GLN A 5 27.83 -19.82 -49.38
N GLY A 6 28.30 -19.40 -48.17
CA GLY A 6 28.03 -20.11 -46.93
C GLY A 6 26.59 -19.92 -46.47
N PRO A 7 26.00 -20.85 -45.70
CA PRO A 7 24.59 -20.79 -45.29
C PRO A 7 24.40 -19.72 -44.19
N ARG A 8 23.47 -18.80 -44.45
CA ARG A 8 22.94 -17.89 -43.43
C ARG A 8 22.12 -18.71 -42.42
N GLY A 9 22.62 -18.84 -41.23
CA GLY A 9 21.87 -19.40 -40.10
C GLY A 9 20.70 -18.50 -39.77
N THR A 10 19.49 -19.02 -40.00
CA THR A 10 18.22 -18.45 -39.55
C THR A 10 18.14 -18.64 -38.04
N ILE A 11 18.45 -17.60 -37.27
CA ILE A 11 18.09 -17.57 -35.84
C ILE A 11 16.65 -17.09 -35.80
N GLY A 12 15.71 -18.03 -35.91
CA GLY A 12 14.29 -17.82 -35.73
C GLY A 12 13.81 -18.56 -34.50
N ALA A 13 14.26 -18.15 -33.33
CA ALA A 13 13.56 -18.47 -32.10
C ALA A 13 12.55 -17.34 -31.85
N THR A 14 11.41 -17.40 -32.51
CA THR A 14 10.19 -16.66 -32.11
C THR A 14 9.78 -17.22 -30.76
N THR A 15 10.27 -16.61 -29.68
CA THR A 15 9.67 -16.76 -28.37
C THR A 15 8.28 -16.17 -28.51
N THR A 16 7.26 -17.00 -28.67
CA THR A 16 5.87 -16.59 -28.59
C THR A 16 5.67 -16.06 -27.17
N MET A 17 5.81 -14.74 -27.01
CA MET A 17 5.40 -14.06 -25.78
C MET A 17 3.96 -14.43 -25.56
N ASN A 18 3.68 -14.93 -24.37
CA ASN A 18 2.33 -15.30 -23.97
C ASN A 18 1.56 -14.00 -23.73
N ASN A 19 0.98 -13.41 -24.79
CA ASN A 19 0.26 -12.12 -24.77
C ASN A 19 -1.09 -12.22 -24.00
N LYS A 20 -1.29 -13.32 -23.27
CA LYS A 20 -2.50 -13.51 -22.48
C LYS A 20 -2.48 -12.63 -21.24
N VAL A 21 -3.56 -11.87 -21.05
CA VAL A 21 -3.71 -10.98 -19.88
C VAL A 21 -3.81 -11.81 -18.59
N ASN A 22 -3.02 -11.49 -17.59
CA ASN A 22 -3.17 -12.02 -16.23
C ASN A 22 -4.27 -11.24 -15.50
N ILE A 23 -5.54 -11.65 -15.73
CA ILE A 23 -6.73 -10.98 -15.20
C ILE A 23 -6.71 -10.99 -13.66
N GLU A 24 -6.48 -12.15 -13.03
CA GLU A 24 -6.50 -12.30 -11.58
C GLU A 24 -5.46 -11.41 -10.89
N GLY A 25 -4.22 -11.44 -11.36
CA GLY A 25 -3.15 -10.61 -10.82
C GLY A 25 -3.43 -9.12 -11.01
N THR A 26 -4.03 -8.73 -12.13
CA THR A 26 -4.38 -7.34 -12.42
C THR A 26 -5.52 -6.87 -11.51
N ILE A 27 -6.58 -7.65 -11.34
CA ILE A 27 -7.71 -7.33 -10.44
C ILE A 27 -7.22 -7.24 -8.99
N LEU A 28 -6.33 -8.14 -8.56
CA LEU A 28 -5.75 -8.10 -7.22
C LEU A 28 -4.96 -6.78 -7.00
N PHE A 29 -4.18 -6.37 -7.99
CA PHE A 29 -3.43 -5.11 -7.92
C PHE A 29 -4.35 -3.87 -7.89
N GLU A 30 -5.48 -3.92 -8.60
CA GLU A 30 -6.48 -2.84 -8.66
C GLU A 30 -7.49 -2.85 -7.50
N GLN A 31 -7.45 -3.82 -6.61
CA GLN A 31 -8.37 -3.91 -5.47
C GLN A 31 -8.51 -2.60 -4.65
N PRO A 32 -7.44 -1.79 -4.42
CA PRO A 32 -7.56 -0.53 -3.72
C PRO A 32 -8.56 0.46 -4.32
N LEU A 33 -8.82 0.36 -5.62
CA LEU A 33 -9.80 1.19 -6.32
C LEU A 33 -11.21 1.12 -5.70
N LEU A 34 -11.61 -0.06 -5.24
CA LEU A 34 -12.94 -0.30 -4.69
C LEU A 34 -13.05 0.04 -3.19
N ARG A 35 -11.92 0.25 -2.51
CA ARG A 35 -11.87 0.35 -1.05
C ARG A 35 -12.58 1.56 -0.50
N VAL A 36 -12.30 2.75 -1.05
CA VAL A 36 -12.87 4.00 -0.53
C VAL A 36 -14.39 4.03 -0.63
N PRO A 37 -15.02 3.82 -1.80
CA PRO A 37 -16.48 3.82 -1.87
C PRO A 37 -17.11 2.69 -1.04
N HIS A 38 -16.49 1.51 -0.95
CA HIS A 38 -16.96 0.42 -0.10
C HIS A 38 -16.97 0.79 1.39
N GLU A 39 -15.85 1.32 1.92
CA GLU A 39 -15.76 1.71 3.33
C GLU A 39 -16.68 2.91 3.64
N THR A 40 -16.86 3.82 2.69
CA THR A 40 -17.83 4.92 2.81
C THR A 40 -19.26 4.39 2.93
N LEU A 41 -19.68 3.47 2.06
CA LEU A 41 -20.97 2.81 2.16
C LEU A 41 -21.15 2.10 3.51
N ARG A 42 -20.16 1.31 3.92
CA ARG A 42 -20.16 0.59 5.19
C ARG A 42 -20.31 1.52 6.40
N LYS A 43 -19.62 2.67 6.38
CA LYS A 43 -19.73 3.71 7.42
C LYS A 43 -21.15 4.28 7.49
N HIS A 44 -21.73 4.64 6.34
CA HIS A 44 -23.06 5.23 6.28
C HIS A 44 -24.17 4.24 6.65
N PHE A 45 -24.06 2.96 6.24
CA PHE A 45 -24.96 1.91 6.70
C PHE A 45 -24.95 1.74 8.23
N ARG A 46 -23.76 1.66 8.83
CA ARG A 46 -23.63 1.57 10.30
C ARG A 46 -24.20 2.80 11.01
N ASN A 47 -24.02 3.98 10.43
CA ASN A 47 -24.57 5.21 10.99
C ASN A 47 -26.10 5.23 10.91
N SER A 48 -26.65 4.84 9.76
CA SER A 48 -28.11 4.71 9.58
C SER A 48 -28.70 3.70 10.57
N GLN A 49 -28.07 2.54 10.75
CA GLN A 49 -28.49 1.54 11.73
C GLN A 49 -28.54 2.12 13.16
N LYS A 50 -27.49 2.81 13.60
CA LYS A 50 -27.46 3.47 14.92
C LYS A 50 -28.58 4.50 15.09
N HIS A 51 -28.89 5.26 14.04
CA HIS A 51 -30.01 6.22 14.08
C HIS A 51 -31.35 5.50 14.22
N ILE A 52 -31.55 4.44 13.43
CA ILE A 52 -32.77 3.61 13.50
C ILE A 52 -32.92 3.01 14.90
N GLU A 53 -31.91 2.32 15.41
CA GLU A 53 -31.96 1.67 16.74
C GLU A 53 -32.29 2.65 17.87
N ARG A 54 -31.65 3.84 17.83
CA ARG A 54 -31.90 4.88 18.85
C ARG A 54 -33.33 5.39 18.80
N GLU A 55 -33.85 5.74 17.63
CA GLU A 55 -35.20 6.29 17.51
C GLU A 55 -36.27 5.21 17.75
N PHE A 56 -36.06 3.96 17.31
CA PHE A 56 -36.92 2.83 17.61
C PHE A 56 -36.98 2.55 19.11
N GLY A 57 -35.85 2.56 19.81
CA GLY A 57 -35.81 2.40 21.26
C GLY A 57 -36.64 3.49 22.00
N ALA A 58 -36.53 4.73 21.52
CA ALA A 58 -37.33 5.84 22.08
C ALA A 58 -38.83 5.70 21.78
N ILE A 59 -39.19 5.24 20.58
CA ILE A 59 -40.59 4.97 20.20
C ILE A 59 -41.18 3.81 21.04
N GLN A 60 -40.42 2.72 21.19
CA GLN A 60 -40.83 1.59 22.04
C GLN A 60 -41.03 2.01 23.48
N SER A 61 -40.16 2.85 24.04
CA SER A 61 -40.31 3.36 25.40
C SER A 61 -41.55 4.23 25.55
N ALA A 62 -41.83 5.12 24.60
CA ALA A 62 -43.02 5.95 24.57
C ALA A 62 -44.32 5.11 24.43
N SER A 63 -44.27 4.10 23.55
CA SER A 63 -45.40 3.17 23.35
C SER A 63 -45.68 2.31 24.60
N ALA A 64 -44.62 1.80 25.25
CA ALA A 64 -44.74 1.05 26.50
C ALA A 64 -45.31 1.91 27.64
N GLU A 65 -44.95 3.20 27.69
CA GLU A 65 -45.52 4.16 28.66
C GLU A 65 -47.00 4.38 28.40
N LEU A 66 -47.42 4.49 27.14
CA LEU A 66 -48.82 4.57 26.74
C LEU A 66 -49.62 3.29 27.04
N ALA A 67 -48.98 2.13 27.00
CA ALA A 67 -49.63 0.82 27.23
C ALA A 67 -49.81 0.48 28.72
N LYS A 68 -49.16 1.18 29.68
CA LYS A 68 -49.26 0.90 31.10
C LYS A 68 -50.67 1.22 31.60
N PRO A 69 -51.40 0.28 32.28
CA PRO A 69 -52.69 0.56 32.90
C PRO A 69 -52.47 1.56 34.07
N ARG A 70 -53.08 2.75 33.99
CA ARG A 70 -53.18 3.71 35.11
C ARG A 70 -54.56 3.60 35.74
N LEU A 71 -54.62 3.65 37.09
CA LEU A 71 -55.87 3.77 37.82
C LEU A 71 -56.40 5.21 37.63
N GLY A 72 -57.19 5.44 36.59
CA GLY A 72 -57.76 6.73 36.24
C GLY A 72 -57.69 7.01 34.76
N ASP A 73 -58.68 7.76 34.23
CA ASP A 73 -58.65 8.16 32.79
C ASP A 73 -57.41 8.99 32.48
N ARG A 74 -56.72 8.61 31.46
CA ARG A 74 -55.61 9.42 30.95
C ARG A 74 -56.15 10.70 30.33
N ASP A 75 -55.50 11.82 30.62
CA ASP A 75 -55.81 13.06 29.96
C ASP A 75 -55.57 12.90 28.43
N PRO A 76 -56.61 13.06 27.59
CA PRO A 76 -56.50 12.98 26.14
C PRO A 76 -55.41 13.92 25.57
N ILE A 77 -55.20 15.07 26.21
CA ILE A 77 -54.21 16.08 25.81
C ILE A 77 -52.80 15.57 26.05
N GLU A 78 -52.54 14.88 27.17
CA GLU A 78 -51.24 14.29 27.49
C GLU A 78 -50.92 13.15 26.51
N THR A 79 -51.91 12.31 26.21
CA THR A 79 -51.77 11.23 25.25
C THR A 79 -51.46 11.75 23.82
N ALA A 80 -52.18 12.81 23.40
CA ALA A 80 -51.91 13.45 22.10
C ALA A 80 -50.49 14.01 22.01
N LYS A 81 -49.99 14.70 23.06
CA LYS A 81 -48.62 15.21 23.10
C LYS A 81 -47.55 14.11 22.95
N VAL A 82 -47.77 12.94 23.58
CA VAL A 82 -46.84 11.81 23.45
C VAL A 82 -46.87 11.26 22.03
N LEU A 83 -48.05 11.13 21.42
CA LEU A 83 -48.17 10.69 20.02
C LEU A 83 -47.55 11.69 19.04
N ASP A 84 -47.75 12.99 19.23
CA ASP A 84 -47.12 14.04 18.43
C ASP A 84 -45.60 13.97 18.56
N GLY A 85 -45.07 13.67 19.75
CA GLY A 85 -43.64 13.44 19.98
C GLY A 85 -43.11 12.22 19.23
N VAL A 86 -43.87 11.13 19.15
CA VAL A 86 -43.50 9.93 18.35
C VAL A 86 -43.53 10.25 16.86
N ILE A 87 -44.55 10.94 16.39
CA ILE A 87 -44.66 11.35 14.97
C ILE A 87 -43.46 12.22 14.60
N ALA A 88 -43.15 13.24 15.39
CA ALA A 88 -42.00 14.13 15.12
C ALA A 88 -40.66 13.36 15.08
N ARG A 89 -40.48 12.33 15.92
CA ARG A 89 -39.30 11.47 15.89
C ARG A 89 -39.19 10.65 14.60
N VAL A 90 -40.31 10.04 14.17
CA VAL A 90 -40.38 9.24 12.92
C VAL A 90 -40.10 10.13 11.71
N GLU A 91 -40.69 11.32 11.66
CA GLU A 91 -40.47 12.27 10.59
C GLU A 91 -39.01 12.77 10.58
N GLY A 92 -38.46 13.06 11.76
CA GLY A 92 -37.05 13.43 11.91
C GLY A 92 -36.09 12.31 11.46
N LEU A 93 -36.38 11.05 11.81
CA LEU A 93 -35.63 9.89 11.34
C LEU A 93 -35.74 9.75 9.83
N LYS A 94 -36.95 9.81 9.26
CA LYS A 94 -37.17 9.75 7.79
C LYS A 94 -36.36 10.80 7.07
N LYS A 95 -36.42 12.07 7.51
CA LYS A 95 -35.63 13.16 6.90
C LYS A 95 -34.13 12.89 6.95
N ARG A 96 -33.61 12.42 8.08
CA ARG A 96 -32.19 12.09 8.27
C ARG A 96 -31.73 10.93 7.39
N LEU A 97 -32.55 9.88 7.28
CA LEU A 97 -32.24 8.74 6.43
C LEU A 97 -32.27 9.10 4.95
N LEU A 98 -33.21 9.94 4.51
CA LEU A 98 -33.25 10.47 3.15
C LEU A 98 -32.04 11.33 2.83
N ASP A 99 -31.61 12.17 3.76
CA ASP A 99 -30.40 13.00 3.60
C ASP A 99 -29.14 12.11 3.43
N ILE A 100 -28.96 11.13 4.30
CA ILE A 100 -27.86 10.16 4.21
C ILE A 100 -27.92 9.40 2.87
N GLN A 101 -29.11 8.95 2.46
CA GLN A 101 -29.29 8.23 1.20
C GLN A 101 -28.89 9.08 0.00
N THR A 102 -29.38 10.32 -0.07
CA THR A 102 -29.21 11.19 -1.23
C THR A 102 -27.77 11.73 -1.33
N ASN A 103 -27.22 12.20 -0.21
CA ASN A 103 -25.96 12.95 -0.23
C ASN A 103 -24.72 12.05 -0.07
N HIS A 104 -24.87 10.80 0.42
CA HIS A 104 -23.74 9.94 0.70
C HIS A 104 -23.85 8.54 0.08
N VAL A 105 -24.99 7.85 0.29
CA VAL A 105 -25.12 6.45 -0.16
C VAL A 105 -25.22 6.37 -1.68
N THR A 106 -26.10 7.14 -2.30
CA THR A 106 -26.31 7.11 -3.75
C THR A 106 -25.04 7.50 -4.54
N PRO A 107 -24.33 8.59 -4.22
CA PRO A 107 -23.06 8.91 -4.91
C PRO A 107 -22.01 7.83 -4.75
N SER A 108 -21.84 7.27 -3.53
CA SER A 108 -20.88 6.20 -3.29
C SER A 108 -21.23 4.90 -4.02
N GLN A 109 -22.53 4.56 -4.13
CA GLN A 109 -23.00 3.41 -4.93
C GLN A 109 -22.71 3.59 -6.41
N THR A 110 -22.94 4.80 -6.93
CA THR A 110 -22.67 5.12 -8.35
C THR A 110 -21.19 5.00 -8.65
N ALA A 111 -20.33 5.59 -7.81
CA ALA A 111 -18.88 5.46 -7.95
C ALA A 111 -18.42 3.99 -7.84
N PHE A 112 -18.94 3.23 -6.87
CA PHE A 112 -18.61 1.82 -6.71
C PHE A 112 -19.00 0.99 -7.94
N LYS A 113 -20.21 1.22 -8.48
CA LYS A 113 -20.70 0.55 -9.69
C LYS A 113 -19.82 0.84 -10.90
N GLN A 114 -19.49 2.11 -11.16
CA GLN A 114 -18.62 2.49 -12.27
C GLN A 114 -17.20 1.89 -12.15
N ARG A 115 -16.66 1.83 -10.94
CA ARG A 115 -15.36 1.20 -10.69
C ARG A 115 -15.39 -0.31 -10.95
N LEU A 116 -16.49 -0.99 -10.58
CA LEU A 116 -16.71 -2.40 -10.93
C LEU A 116 -16.82 -2.58 -12.43
N GLU A 117 -17.62 -1.77 -13.11
CA GLU A 117 -17.77 -1.80 -14.57
C GLU A 117 -16.41 -1.62 -15.27
N HIS A 118 -15.58 -0.70 -14.79
CA HIS A 118 -14.22 -0.51 -15.31
C HIS A 118 -13.36 -1.76 -15.14
N LEU A 119 -13.43 -2.47 -14.01
CA LEU A 119 -12.70 -3.73 -13.81
C LEU A 119 -13.25 -4.88 -14.66
N LEU A 120 -14.56 -4.94 -14.86
CA LEU A 120 -15.20 -5.98 -15.70
C LEU A 120 -14.81 -5.86 -17.18
N LEU A 121 -14.48 -4.67 -17.68
CA LEU A 121 -13.96 -4.50 -19.05
C LEU A 121 -12.68 -5.33 -19.27
N LEU A 122 -11.91 -5.62 -18.22
CA LEU A 122 -10.71 -6.44 -18.32
C LEU A 122 -11.03 -7.91 -18.64
N GLU A 123 -12.17 -8.43 -18.20
CA GLU A 123 -12.58 -9.82 -18.47
C GLU A 123 -12.80 -10.08 -19.98
N ASN A 124 -13.18 -9.03 -20.72
CA ASN A 124 -13.39 -9.09 -22.16
C ASN A 124 -12.09 -8.96 -22.96
N ALA A 125 -10.99 -8.55 -22.31
CA ALA A 125 -9.69 -8.38 -22.93
C ALA A 125 -8.91 -9.71 -22.93
N GLY A 126 -8.95 -10.43 -24.06
CA GLY A 126 -8.27 -11.74 -24.18
C GLY A 126 -6.73 -11.64 -24.24
N THR A 127 -6.21 -10.60 -24.92
CA THR A 127 -4.77 -10.39 -25.13
C THR A 127 -4.38 -8.93 -24.93
N THR A 128 -3.11 -8.69 -24.63
CA THR A 128 -2.56 -7.35 -24.40
C THR A 128 -2.57 -6.43 -25.63
N ASP A 129 -2.70 -7.00 -26.83
CA ASP A 129 -2.65 -6.27 -28.11
C ASP A 129 -4.04 -5.78 -28.55
N GLN A 130 -5.10 -6.15 -27.84
CA GLN A 130 -6.45 -5.72 -28.18
C GLN A 130 -6.69 -4.24 -27.88
N PRO A 131 -7.38 -3.49 -28.75
CA PRO A 131 -7.68 -2.07 -28.54
C PRO A 131 -8.42 -1.79 -27.23
N ASP A 132 -9.25 -2.73 -26.78
CA ASP A 132 -9.98 -2.58 -25.52
C ASP A 132 -9.06 -2.67 -24.31
N TYR A 133 -8.06 -3.56 -24.34
CA TYR A 133 -7.04 -3.63 -23.30
C TYR A 133 -6.17 -2.37 -23.26
N ILE A 134 -5.78 -1.85 -24.42
CA ILE A 134 -4.97 -0.63 -24.52
C ILE A 134 -5.74 0.55 -23.91
N ARG A 135 -7.01 0.76 -24.33
CA ARG A 135 -7.87 1.83 -23.77
C ARG A 135 -8.08 1.67 -22.27
N TRP A 136 -8.29 0.45 -21.80
CA TRP A 136 -8.41 0.16 -20.37
C TRP A 136 -7.14 0.52 -19.61
N THR A 137 -5.95 0.17 -20.16
CA THR A 137 -4.65 0.47 -19.57
C THR A 137 -4.36 1.96 -19.54
N ASP A 138 -4.74 2.71 -20.59
CA ASP A 138 -4.60 4.17 -20.62
C ASP A 138 -5.46 4.82 -19.51
N THR A 139 -6.73 4.42 -19.39
CA THR A 139 -7.62 4.88 -18.32
C THR A 139 -7.06 4.53 -16.93
N ARG A 140 -6.50 3.34 -16.77
CA ARG A 140 -5.84 2.90 -15.55
C ARG A 140 -4.65 3.77 -15.21
N THR A 141 -3.80 4.06 -16.18
CA THR A 141 -2.59 4.88 -15.99
C THR A 141 -2.96 6.32 -15.64
N ASP A 142 -3.89 6.93 -16.36
CA ASP A 142 -4.40 8.27 -16.06
C ASP A 142 -4.93 8.35 -14.62
N ARG A 143 -5.68 7.36 -14.18
CA ARG A 143 -6.21 7.26 -12.82
C ARG A 143 -5.11 7.13 -11.76
N TRP A 144 -4.06 6.36 -12.04
CA TRP A 144 -2.90 6.24 -11.15
C TRP A 144 -2.13 7.56 -11.03
N VAL A 145 -2.03 8.31 -12.12
CA VAL A 145 -1.41 9.66 -12.12
C VAL A 145 -2.23 10.62 -11.27
N VAL A 146 -3.58 10.57 -11.39
CA VAL A 146 -4.46 11.39 -10.54
C VAL A 146 -4.30 11.03 -9.06
N ASP A 147 -4.33 9.74 -8.69
CA ASP A 147 -4.11 9.29 -7.30
C ASP A 147 -2.75 9.77 -6.76
N TRP A 148 -1.69 9.63 -7.56
CA TRP A 148 -0.37 10.13 -7.20
C TRP A 148 -0.34 11.64 -6.99
N ALA A 149 -0.99 12.40 -7.87
CA ALA A 149 -1.05 13.86 -7.76
C ALA A 149 -1.81 14.31 -6.50
N LEU A 150 -2.95 13.67 -6.17
CA LEU A 150 -3.71 13.91 -4.95
C LEU A 150 -2.88 13.65 -3.69
N ARG A 151 -2.12 12.53 -3.65
CA ARG A 151 -1.23 12.20 -2.53
C ARG A 151 -0.08 13.18 -2.35
N ASN A 152 0.36 13.81 -3.44
CA ASN A 152 1.47 14.76 -3.44
C ASN A 152 1.03 16.24 -3.40
N SER A 153 -0.21 16.50 -2.99
CA SER A 153 -0.72 17.88 -2.83
C SER A 153 -0.78 18.68 -4.14
N ARG A 154 -0.98 18.00 -5.27
CA ARG A 154 -1.14 18.61 -6.59
C ARG A 154 -2.61 18.59 -7.02
N ASP A 155 -3.47 19.16 -6.17
CA ASP A 155 -4.92 19.03 -6.30
C ASP A 155 -5.45 19.62 -7.59
N GLU A 156 -4.98 20.79 -8.02
CA GLU A 156 -5.41 21.44 -9.27
C GLU A 156 -5.10 20.55 -10.48
N THR A 157 -3.88 20.02 -10.57
CA THR A 157 -3.47 19.11 -11.65
C THR A 157 -4.33 17.85 -11.64
N ALA A 158 -4.59 17.27 -10.46
CA ALA A 158 -5.40 16.08 -10.31
C ALA A 158 -6.85 16.30 -10.77
N LEU A 159 -7.47 17.40 -10.33
CA LEU A 159 -8.85 17.75 -10.68
C LEU A 159 -9.01 18.06 -12.17
N THR A 160 -8.05 18.78 -12.75
CA THR A 160 -8.05 19.11 -14.18
C THR A 160 -7.95 17.82 -15.02
N LEU A 161 -6.99 16.95 -14.70
CA LEU A 161 -6.81 15.69 -15.41
C LEU A 161 -8.03 14.78 -15.24
N ALA A 162 -8.60 14.67 -14.02
CA ALA A 162 -9.78 13.86 -13.77
C ALA A 162 -10.98 14.33 -14.60
N ARG A 163 -11.17 15.66 -14.73
CA ARG A 163 -12.24 16.24 -15.53
C ARG A 163 -12.04 16.06 -17.04
N GLU A 164 -10.83 16.32 -17.53
CA GLU A 164 -10.51 16.19 -18.96
C GLU A 164 -10.66 14.75 -19.46
N LYS A 165 -10.36 13.77 -18.59
CA LYS A 165 -10.42 12.35 -18.91
C LYS A 165 -11.73 11.67 -18.47
N GLY A 166 -12.66 12.39 -17.81
CA GLY A 166 -13.92 11.83 -17.31
C GLY A 166 -13.73 10.77 -16.24
N LEU A 167 -12.77 10.98 -15.33
CA LEU A 167 -12.37 10.01 -14.30
C LEU A 167 -12.96 10.33 -12.92
N GLU A 168 -13.83 11.34 -12.76
CA GLU A 168 -14.27 11.85 -11.47
C GLU A 168 -14.81 10.77 -10.54
N LEU A 169 -15.54 9.78 -11.09
CA LEU A 169 -16.11 8.67 -10.31
C LEU A 169 -15.11 7.53 -10.08
N LEU A 170 -13.98 7.51 -10.82
CA LEU A 170 -12.94 6.49 -10.70
C LEU A 170 -11.81 6.88 -9.74
N VAL A 171 -11.83 8.11 -9.19
CA VAL A 171 -10.79 8.64 -8.29
C VAL A 171 -11.41 9.17 -6.99
N ASP A 172 -10.59 9.33 -5.95
CA ASP A 172 -11.04 9.64 -4.59
C ASP A 172 -10.82 11.12 -4.21
N THR A 173 -11.18 12.04 -5.12
CA THR A 173 -10.95 13.48 -4.97
C THR A 173 -11.55 14.04 -3.69
N GLU A 174 -12.78 13.64 -3.33
CA GLU A 174 -13.46 14.11 -2.12
C GLU A 174 -12.72 13.71 -0.83
N LEU A 175 -12.27 12.45 -0.75
CA LEU A 175 -11.49 11.97 0.39
C LEU A 175 -10.21 12.78 0.57
N PHE A 176 -9.46 13.00 -0.52
CA PHE A 176 -8.22 13.76 -0.46
C PHE A 176 -8.46 15.25 -0.14
N ALA A 177 -9.57 15.82 -0.59
CA ALA A 177 -9.97 17.17 -0.20
C ALA A 177 -10.25 17.29 1.31
N GLU A 178 -10.91 16.29 1.92
CA GLU A 178 -11.12 16.23 3.36
C GLU A 178 -9.79 16.06 4.12
N ILE A 179 -8.92 15.15 3.66
CA ILE A 179 -7.58 14.97 4.22
C ILE A 179 -6.82 16.30 4.21
N ARG A 180 -6.86 17.04 3.10
CA ARG A 180 -6.19 18.32 2.94
C ARG A 180 -6.67 19.37 3.95
N LYS A 181 -7.98 19.50 4.12
CA LYS A 181 -8.55 20.42 5.12
C LYS A 181 -8.00 20.18 6.53
N VAL A 182 -7.86 18.90 6.90
CA VAL A 182 -7.29 18.54 8.22
C VAL A 182 -5.78 18.81 8.26
N GLU A 183 -5.05 18.49 7.17
CA GLU A 183 -3.61 18.76 7.09
C GLU A 183 -3.31 20.26 7.16
N ASP A 184 -4.10 21.10 6.50
CA ASP A 184 -3.95 22.54 6.54
C ASP A 184 -4.28 23.10 7.94
N ALA A 185 -5.34 22.58 8.60
CA ALA A 185 -5.63 22.89 9.98
C ALA A 185 -4.50 22.46 10.95
N LEU A 186 -3.84 21.33 10.69
CA LEU A 186 -2.66 20.89 11.43
C LEU A 186 -1.45 21.82 11.19
N ARG A 187 -1.23 22.27 9.95
CA ARG A 187 -0.18 23.24 9.62
C ARG A 187 -0.42 24.59 10.27
N GLU A 188 -1.68 25.01 10.36
CA GLU A 188 -2.10 26.27 11.03
C GLU A 188 -2.19 26.13 12.56
N GLN A 189 -1.84 24.98 13.12
CA GLN A 189 -1.89 24.68 14.56
C GLN A 189 -3.30 24.79 15.19
N LYS A 190 -4.35 24.64 14.37
CA LYS A 190 -5.75 24.78 14.77
C LYS A 190 -6.46 23.43 14.86
N CYS A 191 -5.95 22.46 15.62
CA CYS A 191 -6.54 21.12 15.58
C CYS A 191 -7.32 20.71 16.82
N ALA A 192 -8.54 20.24 16.57
CA ALA A 192 -9.28 19.35 17.45
C ALA A 192 -9.76 18.15 16.60
N ASN A 193 -9.25 16.99 16.90
CA ASN A 193 -9.72 15.63 16.59
C ASN A 193 -8.83 14.72 15.74
N SER A 194 -8.58 13.58 16.33
CA SER A 194 -8.55 12.18 15.89
C SER A 194 -7.23 11.44 15.68
N LEU A 195 -6.14 11.89 16.21
CA LEU A 195 -5.04 11.03 16.70
C LEU A 195 -4.92 11.38 18.17
N GLU A 196 -5.94 10.99 18.90
CA GLU A 196 -6.30 11.65 20.17
C GLU A 196 -5.12 11.84 21.10
N PHE A 197 -4.32 10.80 21.32
CA PHE A 197 -3.19 10.93 22.23
C PHE A 197 -2.08 11.87 21.69
N GLU A 198 -1.65 11.71 20.45
CA GLU A 198 -0.56 12.51 19.87
C GLU A 198 -0.95 13.98 19.71
N LEU A 199 -2.20 14.25 19.34
CA LEU A 199 -2.72 15.61 19.26
C LEU A 199 -2.91 16.23 20.64
N ARG A 200 -3.41 15.45 21.62
CA ARG A 200 -3.50 15.89 23.01
C ARG A 200 -2.11 16.20 23.61
N LEU A 201 -1.14 15.37 23.27
CA LEU A 201 0.23 15.61 23.69
C LEU A 201 0.81 16.89 23.06
N GLN A 202 0.53 17.13 21.79
CA GLN A 202 0.96 18.37 21.11
C GLN A 202 0.28 19.61 21.70
N GLU A 203 -1.03 19.56 21.90
CA GLU A 203 -1.80 20.65 22.52
C GLU A 203 -1.24 20.98 23.93
N TYR A 204 -0.92 19.94 24.70
CA TYR A 204 -0.25 20.09 25.98
C TYR A 204 1.13 20.78 25.85
N ILE A 205 1.94 20.38 24.90
CA ILE A 205 3.26 20.97 24.63
C ILE A 205 3.14 22.47 24.30
N GLU A 206 2.14 22.85 23.49
CA GLU A 206 1.87 24.25 23.15
C GLU A 206 1.45 25.08 24.38
N ILE A 207 0.63 24.50 25.28
CA ILE A 207 0.26 25.17 26.54
C ILE A 207 1.49 25.39 27.42
N VAL A 208 2.39 24.40 27.50
CA VAL A 208 3.66 24.51 28.25
C VAL A 208 4.59 25.58 27.63
N GLN A 209 4.68 25.62 26.29
CA GLN A 209 5.47 26.64 25.57
C GLN A 209 4.98 28.07 25.85
N GLN A 210 3.68 28.26 26.04
CA GLN A 210 3.07 29.53 26.39
C GLN A 210 3.35 29.94 27.88
N GLY A 211 4.01 29.08 28.65
CA GLY A 211 4.31 29.34 30.09
C GLY A 211 3.10 29.18 31.00
N LYS A 212 1.97 28.62 30.53
CA LYS A 212 0.74 28.47 31.31
C LYS A 212 0.74 27.16 32.15
N THR A 213 1.64 27.11 33.16
CA THR A 213 1.90 25.89 33.95
C THR A 213 0.65 25.33 34.65
N ALA A 214 -0.24 26.17 35.17
CA ALA A 214 -1.45 25.74 35.86
C ALA A 214 -2.45 25.11 34.89
N GLU A 215 -2.62 25.69 33.70
CA GLU A 215 -3.47 25.18 32.64
C GLU A 215 -2.90 23.86 32.09
N ALA A 216 -1.60 23.78 31.85
CA ALA A 216 -0.91 22.58 31.44
C ALA A 216 -1.10 21.42 32.44
N MET A 217 -0.99 21.68 33.74
CA MET A 217 -1.22 20.67 34.80
C MET A 217 -2.66 20.17 34.79
N ALA A 218 -3.65 21.06 34.65
CA ALA A 218 -5.05 20.69 34.56
C ALA A 218 -5.33 19.86 33.27
N TYR A 219 -4.74 20.26 32.17
CA TYR A 219 -4.83 19.57 30.89
C TYR A 219 -4.23 18.15 30.95
N LEU A 220 -3.03 18.00 31.50
CA LEU A 220 -2.35 16.73 31.71
C LEU A 220 -3.24 15.75 32.50
N LYS A 221 -3.80 16.22 33.64
CA LYS A 221 -4.67 15.39 34.47
C LYS A 221 -5.95 14.96 33.75
N LYS A 222 -6.53 15.85 32.97
CA LYS A 222 -7.84 15.60 32.32
C LYS A 222 -7.71 14.74 31.06
N HIS A 223 -6.66 14.91 30.27
CA HIS A 223 -6.60 14.36 28.92
C HIS A 223 -5.48 13.35 28.68
N LEU A 224 -4.36 13.40 29.43
CA LEU A 224 -3.22 12.53 29.18
C LEU A 224 -3.08 11.39 30.20
N ILE A 225 -3.50 11.56 31.43
CA ILE A 225 -3.38 10.50 32.45
C ILE A 225 -4.15 9.24 32.09
N SER A 226 -5.31 9.35 31.45
CA SER A 226 -6.09 8.20 30.99
C SER A 226 -5.36 7.30 29.99
N TRP A 227 -4.30 7.81 29.34
CA TRP A 227 -3.47 7.07 28.38
C TRP A 227 -2.19 6.48 29.00
N TYR A 228 -2.01 6.59 30.32
CA TYR A 228 -0.79 6.14 30.98
C TYR A 228 -0.51 4.65 30.78
N ASP A 229 -1.53 3.81 30.78
CA ASP A 229 -1.37 2.36 30.60
C ASP A 229 -0.86 1.99 29.20
N THR A 230 -1.23 2.76 28.19
CA THR A 230 -0.87 2.51 26.80
C THR A 230 0.38 3.28 26.35
N HIS A 231 0.63 4.48 26.94
CA HIS A 231 1.73 5.39 26.57
C HIS A 231 2.54 5.89 27.79
N PRO A 232 3.07 4.98 28.63
CA PRO A 232 3.69 5.38 29.91
C PRO A 232 4.91 6.26 29.75
N GLN A 233 5.71 6.05 28.73
CA GLN A 233 6.93 6.82 28.46
C GLN A 233 6.61 8.28 28.10
N GLN A 234 5.69 8.47 27.16
CA GLN A 234 5.27 9.80 26.71
C GLN A 234 4.55 10.58 27.81
N CYS A 235 3.74 9.90 28.64
CA CYS A 235 3.09 10.54 29.78
C CYS A 235 4.12 11.01 30.85
N LYS A 236 5.18 10.23 31.09
CA LYS A 236 6.28 10.63 31.97
C LYS A 236 7.05 11.83 31.39
N GLN A 237 7.33 11.81 30.09
CA GLN A 237 7.96 12.94 29.40
C GLN A 237 7.09 14.20 29.49
N ALA A 238 5.77 14.08 29.24
CA ALA A 238 4.83 15.19 29.39
C ALA A 238 4.87 15.79 30.82
N ALA A 239 4.83 14.94 31.84
CA ALA A 239 4.92 15.42 33.22
C ALA A 239 6.25 16.16 33.51
N ALA A 240 7.37 15.69 32.95
CA ALA A 240 8.67 16.34 33.08
C ALA A 240 8.73 17.72 32.43
N LEU A 241 7.96 17.98 31.36
CA LEU A 241 7.93 19.29 30.69
C LEU A 241 7.40 20.42 31.60
N LEU A 242 6.58 20.10 32.62
CA LEU A 242 6.14 21.10 33.61
C LEU A 242 7.30 21.73 34.41
N VAL A 243 8.37 20.92 34.61
CA VAL A 243 9.56 21.35 35.38
C VAL A 243 10.67 21.80 34.43
N CYS A 244 10.69 21.31 33.19
CA CYS A 244 11.72 21.58 32.19
C CYS A 244 11.14 22.42 31.03
N PRO A 245 10.90 23.71 31.20
CA PRO A 245 10.39 24.56 30.12
C PRO A 245 11.45 24.71 29.00
N PRO A 246 11.05 25.15 27.79
CA PRO A 246 11.93 25.29 26.63
C PRO A 246 13.19 26.12 26.92
N SER A 247 13.09 27.09 27.85
CA SER A 247 14.18 27.97 28.25
C SER A 247 15.34 27.24 28.94
N MET A 248 15.13 26.07 29.54
CA MET A 248 16.17 25.27 30.18
C MET A 248 17.12 24.56 29.22
N GLY A 249 16.76 24.44 27.94
CA GLY A 249 17.64 23.88 26.90
C GLY A 249 18.07 22.42 27.09
N MET A 250 17.33 21.60 27.85
CA MET A 250 17.65 20.19 28.07
C MET A 250 17.52 19.42 26.77
N LEU A 251 18.63 18.85 26.31
CA LEU A 251 18.72 18.09 25.04
C LEU A 251 17.69 17.00 24.92
N THR A 252 17.37 16.29 26.01
CA THR A 252 16.42 15.18 26.07
C THR A 252 14.97 15.56 25.68
N TYR A 253 14.57 16.81 25.89
CA TYR A 253 13.22 17.30 25.63
C TYR A 253 13.15 18.28 24.46
N LYS A 254 14.30 18.62 23.87
CA LYS A 254 14.38 19.57 22.75
C LYS A 254 13.56 19.11 21.53
N GLU A 255 13.55 17.81 21.26
CA GLU A 255 12.80 17.21 20.15
C GLU A 255 11.28 17.36 20.29
N LEU A 256 10.76 17.43 21.54
CA LEU A 256 9.34 17.63 21.79
C LEU A 256 8.89 19.06 21.46
N TYR A 257 9.79 20.00 21.49
CA TYR A 257 9.55 21.41 21.14
C TYR A 257 9.90 21.75 19.69
N ASP A 258 10.38 20.75 18.90
CA ASP A 258 10.75 20.97 17.50
C ASP A 258 9.50 21.20 16.63
N PRO A 259 9.46 22.27 15.82
CA PRO A 259 8.41 22.51 14.84
C PRO A 259 8.20 21.35 13.84
N GLN A 260 9.23 20.53 13.58
CA GLN A 260 9.12 19.35 12.73
C GLN A 260 8.14 18.30 13.26
N ARG A 261 7.77 18.38 14.55
CA ARG A 261 6.75 17.52 15.16
C ARG A 261 5.39 17.64 14.46
N TRP A 262 5.04 18.82 13.96
CA TRP A 262 3.82 19.00 13.15
C TRP A 262 3.84 18.20 11.86
N SER A 263 4.99 18.13 11.19
CA SER A 263 5.16 17.27 10.00
C SER A 263 5.00 15.77 10.32
N TYR A 264 5.49 15.36 11.49
CA TYR A 264 5.26 13.99 12.00
C TYR A 264 3.78 13.72 12.25
N LEU A 265 3.03 14.63 12.87
CA LEU A 265 1.60 14.52 13.13
C LEU A 265 0.79 14.43 11.83
N ILE A 266 1.10 15.27 10.84
CA ILE A 266 0.46 15.22 9.52
C ILE A 266 0.67 13.85 8.87
N ARG A 267 1.89 13.33 8.89
CA ARG A 267 2.19 12.00 8.34
C ARG A 267 1.44 10.90 9.09
N THR A 268 1.40 10.93 10.40
CA THR A 268 0.70 9.95 11.25
C THR A 268 -0.81 10.01 11.02
N PHE A 269 -1.38 11.21 10.88
CA PHE A 269 -2.77 11.41 10.51
C PHE A 269 -3.06 10.78 9.13
N ARG A 270 -2.24 11.07 8.12
CA ARG A 270 -2.39 10.51 6.77
C ARG A 270 -2.36 8.97 6.78
N HIS A 271 -1.43 8.38 7.53
CA HIS A 271 -1.36 6.92 7.69
C HIS A 271 -2.61 6.35 8.38
N ALA A 272 -3.14 7.02 9.40
CA ALA A 272 -4.36 6.60 10.08
C ALA A 272 -5.59 6.63 9.15
N VAL A 273 -5.71 7.66 8.32
CA VAL A 273 -6.79 7.74 7.32
C VAL A 273 -6.64 6.63 6.27
N TYR A 274 -5.43 6.39 5.76
CA TYR A 274 -5.19 5.30 4.81
C TYR A 274 -5.53 3.94 5.41
N ALA A 275 -5.19 3.70 6.68
CA ALA A 275 -5.57 2.48 7.38
C ALA A 275 -7.10 2.35 7.57
N LEU A 276 -7.79 3.47 7.85
CA LEU A 276 -9.26 3.48 8.02
C LEU A 276 -9.99 3.07 6.74
N TYR A 277 -9.49 3.51 5.58
CA TYR A 277 -10.06 3.17 4.27
C TYR A 277 -9.39 1.94 3.63
N ASN A 278 -8.48 1.28 4.33
CA ASN A 278 -7.71 0.14 3.83
C ASN A 278 -6.99 0.39 2.50
N ILE A 279 -6.58 1.61 2.22
CA ILE A 279 -5.81 1.96 1.03
C ILE A 279 -4.30 1.90 1.32
N PRO A 280 -3.47 1.53 0.32
CA PRO A 280 -2.03 1.48 0.50
C PRO A 280 -1.46 2.88 0.78
N THR A 281 -0.43 2.95 1.59
CA THR A 281 0.29 4.20 1.91
C THR A 281 1.05 4.75 0.70
N THR A 282 1.53 3.85 -0.17
CA THR A 282 2.20 4.18 -1.42
C THR A 282 1.18 4.18 -2.57
N SER A 283 1.29 5.11 -3.52
CA SER A 283 0.42 5.15 -4.69
C SER A 283 0.60 3.92 -5.58
N LEU A 284 -0.46 3.51 -6.28
CA LEU A 284 -0.39 2.39 -7.24
C LEU A 284 0.59 2.68 -8.38
N LEU A 285 0.73 3.96 -8.79
CA LEU A 285 1.74 4.38 -9.77
C LEU A 285 3.16 4.05 -9.29
N ALA A 286 3.51 4.45 -8.06
CA ALA A 286 4.84 4.19 -7.51
C ALA A 286 5.09 2.69 -7.32
N LEU A 287 4.09 1.93 -6.88
CA LEU A 287 4.18 0.46 -6.77
C LEU A 287 4.37 -0.19 -8.15
N GLY A 288 3.60 0.22 -9.16
CA GLY A 288 3.69 -0.28 -10.53
C GLY A 288 5.04 0.02 -11.16
N LEU A 289 5.53 1.26 -11.02
CA LEU A 289 6.87 1.65 -11.50
C LEU A 289 7.98 0.86 -10.79
N SER A 290 7.91 0.73 -9.47
CA SER A 290 8.92 -0.03 -8.71
C SER A 290 8.94 -1.50 -9.13
N ALA A 291 7.79 -2.14 -9.30
CA ALA A 291 7.68 -3.51 -9.75
C ALA A 291 8.21 -3.69 -11.19
N GLY A 292 7.85 -2.79 -12.10
CA GLY A 292 8.31 -2.80 -13.48
C GLY A 292 9.83 -2.60 -13.59
N LEU A 293 10.37 -1.60 -12.92
CA LEU A 293 11.81 -1.34 -12.91
C LEU A 293 12.59 -2.48 -12.26
N THR A 294 12.07 -3.06 -11.17
CA THR A 294 12.66 -4.23 -10.50
C THR A 294 12.73 -5.42 -11.46
N SER A 295 11.68 -5.69 -12.23
CA SER A 295 11.63 -6.81 -13.17
C SER A 295 12.57 -6.63 -14.38
N LEU A 296 12.81 -5.38 -14.79
CA LEU A 296 13.68 -5.04 -15.92
C LEU A 296 15.16 -4.87 -15.52
N LYS A 297 15.44 -4.71 -14.23
CA LYS A 297 16.78 -4.40 -13.71
C LYS A 297 17.71 -5.60 -13.82
N LEU A 298 18.74 -5.48 -14.66
CA LEU A 298 19.77 -6.49 -14.89
C LEU A 298 21.15 -5.89 -14.61
N PRO A 299 22.16 -6.70 -14.22
CA PRO A 299 23.55 -6.23 -14.08
C PRO A 299 24.08 -5.56 -15.34
N ALA A 300 23.69 -6.05 -16.53
CA ALA A 300 24.06 -5.47 -17.83
C ALA A 300 23.58 -4.01 -18.00
N CYS A 301 22.51 -3.58 -17.33
CA CYS A 301 22.03 -2.19 -17.37
C CYS A 301 23.03 -1.19 -16.80
N TYR A 302 23.96 -1.64 -15.95
CA TYR A 302 24.98 -0.81 -15.30
C TYR A 302 26.35 -0.90 -15.96
N ASP A 303 26.50 -1.76 -16.98
CA ASP A 303 27.68 -1.84 -17.80
C ASP A 303 27.53 -0.89 -19.00
N PRO A 304 28.39 0.14 -19.15
CA PRO A 304 28.31 1.09 -20.26
C PRO A 304 28.35 0.44 -21.66
N ALA A 305 29.01 -0.72 -21.78
CA ALA A 305 29.16 -1.44 -23.06
C ALA A 305 27.91 -2.25 -23.44
N GLN A 306 27.01 -2.53 -22.47
CA GLN A 306 25.83 -3.40 -22.65
C GLN A 306 24.52 -2.66 -22.54
N ARG A 307 24.52 -1.34 -22.38
CA ARG A 307 23.32 -0.52 -22.28
C ARG A 307 22.46 -0.62 -23.53
N ASN A 308 21.15 -0.79 -23.31
CA ASN A 308 20.14 -0.76 -24.36
C ASN A 308 19.40 0.57 -24.34
N VAL A 309 19.31 1.25 -25.47
CA VAL A 309 18.65 2.56 -25.64
C VAL A 309 17.15 2.47 -25.33
N ASP A 310 16.53 1.34 -25.64
CA ASP A 310 15.08 1.11 -25.42
C ASP A 310 14.73 0.65 -23.99
N CYS A 311 15.74 0.44 -23.15
CA CYS A 311 15.52 -0.03 -21.79
C CYS A 311 15.38 1.14 -20.81
N PRO A 312 14.25 1.29 -20.10
CA PRO A 312 14.04 2.39 -19.15
C PRO A 312 14.99 2.36 -17.95
N VAL A 313 15.54 1.20 -17.59
CA VAL A 313 16.57 1.08 -16.53
C VAL A 313 17.92 1.60 -16.99
N CYS A 314 18.23 1.47 -18.29
CA CYS A 314 19.48 1.96 -18.88
C CYS A 314 19.49 3.48 -19.13
N ASP A 315 18.31 4.11 -19.11
CA ASP A 315 18.18 5.56 -19.27
C ASP A 315 18.64 6.29 -18.00
N THR A 316 19.83 6.89 -18.06
CA THR A 316 20.50 7.53 -16.91
C THR A 316 19.81 8.79 -16.42
N ASP A 317 19.08 9.48 -17.28
CA ASP A 317 18.49 10.78 -17.02
C ASP A 317 16.96 10.70 -16.76
N GLY A 318 16.37 9.55 -17.08
CA GLY A 318 14.95 9.26 -16.87
C GLY A 318 14.69 8.26 -15.76
N LEU A 319 13.98 7.17 -16.10
CA LEU A 319 13.54 6.16 -15.12
C LEU A 319 14.71 5.36 -14.51
N GLY A 320 15.88 5.36 -15.12
CA GLY A 320 17.07 4.73 -14.56
C GLY A 320 17.52 5.32 -13.24
N VAL A 321 17.18 6.59 -12.96
CA VAL A 321 17.41 7.21 -11.63
C VAL A 321 16.62 6.46 -10.57
N LEU A 322 15.32 6.23 -10.80
CA LEU A 322 14.45 5.49 -9.89
C LEU A 322 14.86 4.00 -9.80
N ALA A 323 15.38 3.44 -10.90
CA ALA A 323 15.83 2.06 -10.93
C ALA A 323 17.02 1.78 -9.98
N LYS A 324 17.78 2.79 -9.57
CA LYS A 324 18.85 2.64 -8.56
C LYS A 324 18.31 2.28 -7.18
N GLU A 325 17.14 2.81 -6.82
CA GLU A 325 16.55 2.66 -5.50
C GLU A 325 15.74 1.36 -5.34
N VAL A 326 15.28 0.76 -6.44
CA VAL A 326 14.50 -0.47 -6.36
C VAL A 326 15.39 -1.71 -6.17
N PRO A 327 14.90 -2.78 -5.49
CA PRO A 327 15.64 -4.01 -5.29
C PRO A 327 15.89 -4.76 -6.60
N TRP A 328 16.73 -5.79 -6.56
CA TRP A 328 16.93 -6.74 -7.65
C TRP A 328 15.90 -7.86 -7.56
N SER A 329 15.18 -8.15 -8.66
CA SER A 329 14.30 -9.33 -8.74
C SER A 329 15.01 -10.55 -9.32
N HIS A 330 15.98 -10.31 -10.18
CA HIS A 330 16.79 -11.38 -10.76
C HIS A 330 17.94 -11.69 -9.80
N HIS A 331 17.77 -12.72 -9.01
CA HIS A 331 18.89 -13.32 -8.31
C HIS A 331 19.76 -14.00 -9.35
N ILE A 332 21.06 -13.69 -9.33
CA ILE A 332 22.04 -14.51 -10.02
C ILE A 332 21.85 -15.90 -9.44
N ASN A 333 21.43 -16.86 -10.27
CA ASN A 333 21.34 -18.26 -9.86
C ASN A 333 22.66 -18.63 -9.20
N SER A 334 22.58 -19.25 -8.03
CA SER A 334 23.76 -19.63 -7.27
C SER A 334 24.69 -20.39 -8.19
N VAL A 335 25.88 -19.85 -8.43
CA VAL A 335 26.91 -20.51 -9.25
C VAL A 335 27.43 -21.66 -8.44
N ILE A 336 27.41 -22.85 -9.00
CA ILE A 336 28.04 -24.01 -8.37
C ILE A 336 29.52 -23.96 -8.66
N VAL A 337 30.31 -23.90 -7.60
CA VAL A 337 31.78 -23.83 -7.67
C VAL A 337 32.37 -25.20 -7.37
N CYS A 338 33.26 -25.64 -8.23
CA CYS A 338 34.00 -26.87 -8.03
C CYS A 338 34.97 -26.75 -6.85
N ARG A 339 34.84 -27.64 -5.86
CA ARG A 339 35.71 -27.62 -4.66
C ARG A 339 37.18 -27.98 -4.93
N ILE A 340 37.47 -28.60 -6.08
CA ILE A 340 38.89 -28.95 -6.47
C ILE A 340 39.56 -27.72 -7.09
N THR A 341 38.92 -27.06 -8.03
CA THR A 341 39.53 -25.98 -8.82
C THR A 341 39.12 -24.59 -8.44
N GLY A 342 38.07 -24.41 -7.63
CA GLY A 342 37.47 -23.10 -7.33
C GLY A 342 36.80 -22.44 -8.53
N LYS A 343 36.66 -23.12 -9.68
CA LYS A 343 36.03 -22.61 -10.89
C LYS A 343 34.53 -22.90 -10.92
N ILE A 344 33.80 -22.08 -11.65
CA ILE A 344 32.34 -22.24 -11.84
C ILE A 344 32.09 -23.50 -12.68
N MET A 345 31.06 -24.25 -12.31
CA MET A 345 30.55 -25.35 -13.10
C MET A 345 29.36 -24.86 -13.92
N ASP A 346 29.54 -24.77 -15.22
CA ASP A 346 28.61 -24.26 -16.23
C ASP A 346 28.49 -25.21 -17.44
N GLY A 347 27.91 -24.74 -18.53
CA GLY A 347 27.78 -25.51 -19.78
C GLY A 347 29.12 -26.00 -20.36
N ASP A 348 30.19 -25.19 -20.22
CA ASP A 348 31.54 -25.47 -20.74
C ASP A 348 32.41 -26.28 -19.75
N ASN A 349 31.96 -26.39 -18.51
CA ASN A 349 32.62 -27.14 -17.44
C ASN A 349 31.57 -27.84 -16.54
N PRO A 350 30.80 -28.79 -17.10
CA PRO A 350 29.66 -29.34 -16.44
C PRO A 350 29.96 -30.11 -15.15
N PRO A 351 29.03 -30.16 -14.20
CA PRO A 351 29.16 -30.94 -12.98
C PRO A 351 29.05 -32.44 -13.27
N LEU A 352 30.01 -33.21 -12.77
CA LEU A 352 29.99 -34.67 -12.77
C LEU A 352 29.86 -35.21 -11.35
N CYS A 353 28.99 -36.19 -11.17
CA CYS A 353 28.77 -36.87 -9.90
C CYS A 353 29.59 -38.16 -9.84
N LEU A 354 30.33 -38.33 -8.77
CA LEU A 354 31.02 -39.58 -8.44
C LEU A 354 30.01 -40.58 -7.85
N PRO A 355 30.33 -41.91 -7.87
CA PRO A 355 29.46 -42.94 -7.30
C PRO A 355 29.09 -42.73 -5.81
N ASN A 356 29.91 -42.02 -5.04
CA ASN A 356 29.65 -41.62 -3.67
C ASN A 356 28.77 -40.37 -3.51
N GLY A 357 28.17 -39.86 -4.59
CA GLY A 357 27.25 -38.69 -4.57
C GLY A 357 27.96 -37.32 -4.49
N GLN A 358 29.29 -37.27 -4.50
CA GLN A 358 30.03 -35.99 -4.51
C GLN A 358 30.14 -35.46 -5.94
N VAL A 359 29.96 -34.11 -6.11
CA VAL A 359 29.94 -33.48 -7.40
C VAL A 359 31.17 -32.57 -7.58
N TYR A 360 31.84 -32.71 -8.71
CA TYR A 360 32.99 -31.92 -9.09
C TYR A 360 32.90 -31.55 -10.56
N SER A 361 33.69 -30.55 -11.02
CA SER A 361 33.67 -30.15 -12.41
C SER A 361 34.33 -31.20 -13.30
N GLN A 362 33.83 -31.32 -14.53
CA GLN A 362 34.37 -32.24 -15.55
C GLN A 362 35.87 -32.01 -15.76
N LYS A 363 36.30 -30.76 -15.98
CA LYS A 363 37.72 -30.44 -16.22
C LYS A 363 38.62 -30.87 -15.05
N ALA A 364 38.16 -30.72 -13.81
CA ALA A 364 38.94 -31.14 -12.65
C ALA A 364 39.11 -32.65 -12.57
N LEU A 365 38.06 -33.40 -12.88
CA LEU A 365 38.11 -34.87 -12.85
C LEU A 365 38.88 -35.43 -14.05
N GLU A 366 38.82 -34.82 -15.23
CA GLU A 366 39.59 -35.14 -16.40
C GLU A 366 41.10 -34.94 -16.14
N GLU A 367 41.49 -33.81 -15.53
CA GLU A 367 42.89 -33.54 -15.16
C GLU A 367 43.41 -34.59 -14.14
N GLN A 368 42.58 -35.00 -13.18
CA GLN A 368 42.97 -36.07 -12.22
C GLN A 368 43.10 -37.43 -12.91
N ALA A 369 42.14 -37.79 -13.77
CA ALA A 369 42.16 -39.04 -14.52
C ALA A 369 43.37 -39.12 -15.46
N ALA A 370 43.73 -38.02 -16.11
CA ALA A 370 44.92 -37.95 -16.98
C ALA A 370 46.25 -38.21 -16.20
N ARG A 371 46.29 -37.75 -14.93
CA ARG A 371 47.49 -37.94 -14.09
C ARG A 371 47.53 -39.33 -13.40
N ASN A 372 46.37 -39.98 -13.21
CA ASN A 372 46.23 -41.18 -12.42
C ASN A 372 45.69 -42.39 -13.22
N ASN A 373 46.08 -42.54 -14.46
CA ASN A 373 45.69 -43.67 -15.33
C ASN A 373 44.19 -43.93 -15.40
N GLY A 374 43.38 -42.86 -15.49
CA GLY A 374 41.93 -42.96 -15.61
C GLY A 374 41.17 -43.05 -14.29
N GLN A 375 41.87 -42.92 -13.17
CA GLN A 375 41.27 -42.93 -11.84
C GLN A 375 41.13 -41.51 -11.28
N VAL A 376 40.05 -41.29 -10.55
CA VAL A 376 39.72 -40.04 -9.85
C VAL A 376 39.54 -40.26 -8.37
N THR A 377 40.18 -39.43 -7.56
CA THR A 377 40.10 -39.51 -6.11
C THR A 377 39.16 -38.44 -5.57
N CYS A 378 38.18 -38.81 -4.75
CA CYS A 378 37.30 -37.88 -4.09
C CYS A 378 38.03 -37.12 -2.98
N PRO A 379 38.22 -35.78 -3.06
CA PRO A 379 38.94 -35.04 -2.02
C PRO A 379 38.27 -35.05 -0.64
N LYS A 380 36.96 -35.33 -0.58
CA LYS A 380 36.20 -35.31 0.65
C LYS A 380 36.26 -36.64 1.40
N THR A 381 36.23 -37.78 0.68
CA THR A 381 36.13 -39.11 1.29
C THR A 381 37.41 -39.94 1.12
N GLY A 382 38.30 -39.56 0.20
CA GLY A 382 39.50 -40.33 -0.14
C GLY A 382 39.23 -41.54 -1.05
N ASP A 383 37.98 -41.80 -1.42
CA ASP A 383 37.61 -42.95 -2.26
C ASP A 383 38.15 -42.74 -3.68
N VAL A 384 38.59 -43.84 -4.32
CA VAL A 384 39.10 -43.87 -5.69
C VAL A 384 38.09 -44.54 -6.61
N PHE A 385 37.72 -43.87 -7.70
CA PHE A 385 36.76 -44.34 -8.71
C PHE A 385 37.35 -44.26 -10.11
N SER A 386 36.82 -45.03 -11.04
CA SER A 386 37.14 -44.85 -12.44
C SER A 386 36.41 -43.61 -12.99
N PHE A 387 37.07 -42.78 -13.81
CA PHE A 387 36.43 -41.63 -14.48
C PHE A 387 35.18 -42.05 -15.29
N GLN A 388 35.17 -43.27 -15.87
CA GLN A 388 34.04 -43.79 -16.63
C GLN A 388 32.78 -44.04 -15.78
N GLN A 389 32.90 -44.11 -14.44
CA GLN A 389 31.77 -44.29 -13.53
C GLN A 389 31.08 -42.97 -13.16
N THR A 390 31.66 -41.86 -13.59
CA THR A 390 31.04 -40.53 -13.33
C THR A 390 29.78 -40.32 -14.16
N LYS A 391 28.80 -39.59 -13.59
CA LYS A 391 27.55 -39.28 -14.28
C LYS A 391 27.38 -37.74 -14.37
N LYS A 392 26.98 -37.28 -15.56
CA LYS A 392 26.66 -35.85 -15.73
C LYS A 392 25.44 -35.47 -14.90
N MET A 393 25.55 -34.42 -14.14
CA MET A 393 24.45 -33.85 -13.36
C MET A 393 23.84 -32.66 -14.12
N PHE A 394 22.52 -32.57 -14.07
CA PHE A 394 21.79 -31.42 -14.56
C PHE A 394 21.23 -30.67 -13.35
N ILE A 395 21.39 -29.36 -13.36
CA ILE A 395 20.83 -28.48 -12.34
C ILE A 395 19.50 -27.99 -12.90
N SER A 396 18.42 -28.30 -12.22
CA SER A 396 17.06 -27.85 -12.55
C SER A 396 16.67 -26.62 -11.74
#